data_19fb6858eb5048a695e8d3729d7d2121
#
_entry.id   19fb6858eb5048a695e8d3729d7d2121
#
_cell.length_a   1.000
_cell.length_b   1.000
_cell.length_c   1.000
_cell.angle_alpha   90.00
_cell.angle_beta   90.00
_cell.angle_gamma   90.00
#
_symmetry.space_group_name_H-M   'P 1'
#
loop_
_entity.id
_entity.type
_entity.pdbx_description
1 polymer ?
#
loop_
_entity_poly.entity_id
_entity_poly.type
_entity_poly.pdbx_seq_one_letter_code
_entity_poly.pdbx_strand_id
1 'polypeptide(L)'
;TGAGKTVVADFAMYLARERNVKAFYTTPIKALSNQKYHDLTAVYGADRVGLLTGDISINSEADIVVMTTEVLRNMLYEHSTTLNALRFVILDEVHYLADRFRGPVWEEVIIHLPRQVSVIGLSATVSNVEDFSSWISSVRGDTKLVVSERRPVPLEQHVLVQADDHTEPELLDLYRRDAQGEQTTKLNARLIDRLDQLDRQAARRRGTENSRSRGRGHSRGHVPA
;
A
#
# COMPACT_ATOMS: atom_id res chain seq x y z
N THR A 1 -5.05 -5.82 -5.41
CA THR A 1 -6.37 -5.95 -4.79
C THR A 1 -7.20 -6.93 -5.60
N GLY A 2 -7.97 -7.80 -4.95
CA GLY A 2 -8.81 -8.79 -5.63
C GLY A 2 -8.10 -10.01 -6.23
N ALA A 3 -6.80 -10.14 -6.10
CA ALA A 3 -6.01 -11.26 -6.64
C ALA A 3 -6.07 -12.55 -5.79
N GLY A 4 -6.96 -12.63 -4.79
CA GLY A 4 -7.12 -13.82 -3.97
C GLY A 4 -6.01 -14.07 -2.93
N LYS A 5 -5.14 -13.12 -2.65
CA LYS A 5 -4.07 -13.28 -1.63
C LYS A 5 -4.62 -13.68 -0.25
N THR A 6 -5.77 -13.18 0.12
CA THR A 6 -6.45 -13.46 1.38
C THR A 6 -6.74 -14.95 1.56
N VAL A 7 -6.99 -15.70 0.48
CA VAL A 7 -7.26 -17.13 0.53
C VAL A 7 -6.10 -17.93 1.16
N VAL A 8 -4.86 -17.47 0.96
CA VAL A 8 -3.67 -18.10 1.57
C VAL A 8 -3.68 -17.89 3.09
N ALA A 9 -4.05 -16.69 3.54
CA ALA A 9 -4.22 -16.40 4.97
C ALA A 9 -5.39 -17.20 5.58
N ASP A 10 -6.53 -17.26 4.88
CA ASP A 10 -7.69 -18.01 5.32
C ASP A 10 -7.35 -19.50 5.47
N PHE A 11 -6.56 -20.05 4.54
CA PHE A 11 -6.07 -21.43 4.64
C PHE A 11 -5.15 -21.64 5.84
N ALA A 12 -4.27 -20.72 6.14
CA ALA A 12 -3.41 -20.81 7.33
C ALA A 12 -4.23 -20.79 8.64
N MET A 13 -5.25 -19.94 8.72
CA MET A 13 -6.15 -19.86 9.86
C MET A 13 -7.02 -21.13 9.98
N TYR A 14 -7.48 -21.68 8.87
CA TYR A 14 -8.16 -22.98 8.84
C TYR A 14 -7.25 -24.09 9.40
N LEU A 15 -5.99 -24.17 8.94
CA LEU A 15 -5.01 -25.13 9.45
C LEU A 15 -4.70 -24.94 10.93
N ALA A 16 -4.62 -23.71 11.41
CA ALA A 16 -4.41 -23.42 12.83
C ALA A 16 -5.54 -24.00 13.67
N ARG A 17 -6.77 -23.81 13.23
CA ARG A 17 -7.96 -24.35 13.88
C ARG A 17 -7.96 -25.87 13.90
N GLU A 18 -7.75 -26.53 12.75
CA GLU A 18 -7.72 -28.00 12.65
C GLU A 18 -6.63 -28.62 13.55
N ARG A 19 -5.52 -27.90 13.77
CA ARG A 19 -4.40 -28.37 14.60
C ARG A 19 -4.49 -27.90 16.04
N ASN A 20 -5.51 -27.15 16.40
CA ASN A 20 -5.71 -26.57 17.74
C ASN A 20 -4.50 -25.74 18.20
N VAL A 21 -4.02 -24.86 17.30
CA VAL A 21 -2.90 -23.94 17.51
C VAL A 21 -3.32 -22.50 17.17
N LYS A 22 -2.55 -21.51 17.63
CA LYS A 22 -2.86 -20.09 17.38
C LYS A 22 -2.32 -19.59 16.03
N ALA A 23 -3.10 -18.69 15.42
CA ALA A 23 -2.71 -17.90 14.26
C ALA A 23 -2.87 -16.41 14.54
N PHE A 24 -1.82 -15.62 14.25
CA PHE A 24 -1.89 -14.17 14.33
C PHE A 24 -1.95 -13.55 12.96
N TYR A 25 -2.86 -12.61 12.78
CA TYR A 25 -3.01 -11.81 11.56
C TYR A 25 -2.58 -10.38 11.84
N THR A 26 -1.47 -9.94 11.25
CA THR A 26 -0.96 -8.59 11.48
C THR A 26 -1.22 -7.67 10.30
N THR A 27 -1.51 -6.42 10.60
CA THR A 27 -1.69 -5.35 9.61
C THR A 27 -0.84 -4.13 9.95
N PRO A 28 -0.52 -3.27 8.95
CA PRO A 28 0.31 -2.09 9.19
C PRO A 28 -0.36 -0.97 9.97
N ILE A 29 -1.69 -0.97 10.03
CA ILE A 29 -2.45 0.12 10.65
C ILE A 29 -3.71 -0.40 11.35
N LYS A 30 -4.09 0.27 12.44
CA LYS A 30 -5.25 -0.06 13.26
C LYS A 30 -6.56 -0.19 12.47
N ALA A 31 -6.80 0.70 11.49
CA ALA A 31 -8.04 0.67 10.71
C ALA A 31 -8.20 -0.66 9.94
N LEU A 32 -7.10 -1.18 9.37
CA LEU A 32 -7.10 -2.49 8.70
C LEU A 32 -7.27 -3.63 9.70
N SER A 33 -6.68 -3.53 10.91
CA SER A 33 -6.89 -4.53 11.96
C SER A 33 -8.37 -4.62 12.34
N ASN A 34 -9.02 -3.47 12.56
CA ASN A 34 -10.45 -3.43 12.89
C ASN A 34 -11.32 -4.05 11.79
N GLN A 35 -11.07 -3.69 10.53
CA GLN A 35 -11.79 -4.27 9.39
C GLN A 35 -11.60 -5.78 9.33
N LYS A 36 -10.36 -6.26 9.40
CA LYS A 36 -10.07 -7.69 9.34
C LYS A 36 -10.67 -8.45 10.51
N TYR A 37 -10.68 -7.86 11.73
CA TYR A 37 -11.35 -8.44 12.89
C TYR A 37 -12.84 -8.65 12.63
N HIS A 38 -13.55 -7.69 12.07
CA HIS A 38 -14.96 -7.82 11.73
C HIS A 38 -15.18 -8.90 10.67
N ASP A 39 -14.37 -8.93 9.62
CA ASP A 39 -14.46 -9.93 8.56
C ASP A 39 -14.26 -11.35 9.12
N LEU A 40 -13.25 -11.56 9.96
CA LEU A 40 -12.95 -12.87 10.55
C LEU A 40 -13.97 -13.28 11.61
N THR A 41 -14.48 -12.34 12.39
CA THR A 41 -15.55 -12.60 13.37
C THR A 41 -16.83 -13.09 12.69
N ALA A 42 -17.15 -12.54 11.52
CA ALA A 42 -18.29 -13.00 10.72
C ALA A 42 -18.13 -14.46 10.22
N VAL A 43 -16.89 -14.90 10.01
CA VAL A 43 -16.59 -16.26 9.51
C VAL A 43 -16.42 -17.28 10.64
N TYR A 44 -15.66 -16.92 11.69
CA TYR A 44 -15.21 -17.84 12.73
C TYR A 44 -15.96 -17.72 14.06
N GLY A 45 -16.72 -16.63 14.26
CA GLY A 45 -17.40 -16.32 15.52
C GLY A 45 -16.56 -15.44 16.46
N ALA A 46 -17.23 -14.63 17.29
CA ALA A 46 -16.57 -13.67 18.18
C ALA A 46 -15.81 -14.33 19.35
N ASP A 47 -16.15 -15.53 19.72
CA ASP A 47 -15.49 -16.34 20.73
C ASP A 47 -14.11 -16.84 20.29
N ARG A 48 -13.86 -16.93 18.99
CA ARG A 48 -12.63 -17.47 18.40
C ARG A 48 -11.69 -16.43 17.82
N VAL A 49 -12.13 -15.18 17.69
CA VAL A 49 -11.35 -14.11 17.10
C VAL A 49 -11.09 -13.03 18.14
N GLY A 50 -9.83 -12.64 18.27
CA GLY A 50 -9.39 -11.55 19.13
C GLY A 50 -8.91 -10.35 18.31
N LEU A 51 -8.84 -9.19 18.96
CA LEU A 51 -8.27 -7.95 18.42
C LEU A 51 -7.33 -7.32 19.43
N LEU A 52 -6.09 -7.08 19.02
CA LEU A 52 -5.08 -6.37 19.82
C LEU A 52 -4.51 -5.20 19.02
N THR A 53 -4.77 -4.00 19.50
CA THR A 53 -4.16 -2.76 18.99
C THR A 53 -3.58 -1.98 20.18
N GLY A 54 -2.89 -0.85 19.93
CA GLY A 54 -2.28 -0.08 21.03
C GLY A 54 -3.25 0.38 22.12
N ASP A 55 -4.54 0.42 21.83
CA ASP A 55 -5.59 0.95 22.72
C ASP A 55 -6.79 0.00 22.90
N ILE A 56 -6.86 -1.11 22.16
CA ILE A 56 -7.96 -2.07 22.20
C ILE A 56 -7.41 -3.47 22.45
N SER A 57 -8.03 -4.17 23.41
CA SER A 57 -7.79 -5.58 23.68
C SER A 57 -9.12 -6.30 23.82
N ILE A 58 -9.43 -7.16 22.86
CA ILE A 58 -10.62 -7.99 22.82
C ILE A 58 -10.16 -9.42 22.64
N ASN A 59 -10.56 -10.33 23.54
CA ASN A 59 -10.31 -11.79 23.46
C ASN A 59 -8.86 -12.13 23.03
N SER A 60 -7.87 -11.61 23.78
CA SER A 60 -6.43 -11.72 23.47
C SER A 60 -5.92 -13.17 23.39
N GLU A 61 -6.62 -14.11 24.02
CA GLU A 61 -6.25 -15.54 24.06
C GLU A 61 -6.97 -16.39 23.00
N ALA A 62 -7.72 -15.76 22.09
CA ALA A 62 -8.40 -16.45 21.01
C ALA A 62 -7.46 -17.27 20.12
N ASP A 63 -8.03 -18.24 19.39
CA ASP A 63 -7.30 -19.06 18.43
C ASP A 63 -6.73 -18.22 17.26
N ILE A 64 -7.49 -17.19 16.85
CA ILE A 64 -7.11 -16.24 15.81
C ILE A 64 -7.07 -14.85 16.44
N VAL A 65 -5.92 -14.18 16.41
CA VAL A 65 -5.80 -12.81 16.94
C VAL A 65 -5.36 -11.88 15.83
N VAL A 66 -6.17 -10.86 15.58
CA VAL A 66 -5.83 -9.76 14.67
C VAL A 66 -5.13 -8.66 15.46
N MET A 67 -4.04 -8.12 14.93
CA MET A 67 -3.26 -7.10 15.63
C MET A 67 -2.49 -6.20 14.68
N THR A 68 -1.96 -5.09 15.18
CA THR A 68 -0.94 -4.35 14.42
C THR A 68 0.42 -5.01 14.58
N THR A 69 1.31 -4.80 13.60
CA THR A 69 2.64 -5.42 13.61
C THR A 69 3.47 -4.95 14.80
N GLU A 70 3.29 -3.69 15.22
CA GLU A 70 3.93 -3.13 16.42
C GLU A 70 3.55 -3.87 17.70
N VAL A 71 2.28 -4.27 17.83
CA VAL A 71 1.81 -5.05 18.99
C VAL A 71 2.51 -6.41 19.01
N LEU A 72 2.58 -7.11 17.87
CA LEU A 72 3.29 -8.39 17.80
C LEU A 72 4.77 -8.22 18.18
N ARG A 73 5.44 -7.20 17.67
CA ARG A 73 6.84 -6.91 18.05
C ARG A 73 6.99 -6.75 19.57
N ASN A 74 6.12 -5.95 20.20
CA ASN A 74 6.17 -5.72 21.64
C ASN A 74 5.95 -7.03 22.41
N MET A 75 4.99 -7.87 22.00
CA MET A 75 4.74 -9.18 22.60
C MET A 75 5.96 -10.11 22.51
N LEU A 76 6.71 -10.05 21.40
CA LEU A 76 7.93 -10.82 21.22
C LEU A 76 9.03 -10.38 22.21
N TYR A 77 9.22 -9.07 22.40
CA TYR A 77 10.18 -8.53 23.35
C TYR A 77 9.81 -8.81 24.82
N GLU A 78 8.51 -8.77 25.13
CA GLU A 78 7.98 -9.04 26.47
C GLU A 78 7.88 -10.54 26.77
N HIS A 79 8.20 -11.40 25.81
CA HIS A 79 8.03 -12.85 25.93
C HIS A 79 6.62 -13.24 26.39
N SER A 80 5.60 -12.59 25.81
CA SER A 80 4.20 -12.76 26.19
C SER A 80 3.76 -14.22 26.13
N THR A 81 3.03 -14.67 27.15
CA THR A 81 2.47 -16.02 27.21
C THR A 81 1.42 -16.27 26.11
N THR A 82 0.82 -15.23 25.55
CA THR A 82 -0.10 -15.32 24.41
C THR A 82 0.57 -15.92 23.17
N LEU A 83 1.91 -15.84 23.06
CA LEU A 83 2.69 -16.48 22.01
C LEU A 83 2.76 -18.03 22.16
N ASN A 84 2.34 -18.56 23.28
CA ASN A 84 2.27 -20.00 23.47
C ASN A 84 1.28 -20.62 22.48
N ALA A 85 1.63 -21.75 21.91
CA ALA A 85 0.88 -22.42 20.83
C ALA A 85 0.77 -21.67 19.50
N LEU A 86 1.43 -20.51 19.33
CA LEU A 86 1.51 -19.80 18.05
C LEU A 86 2.24 -20.67 17.02
N ARG A 87 1.65 -20.86 15.84
CA ARG A 87 2.23 -21.62 14.72
C ARG A 87 2.17 -20.89 13.39
N PHE A 88 1.26 -19.93 13.23
CA PHE A 88 1.10 -19.19 11.99
C PHE A 88 1.06 -17.69 12.29
N VAL A 89 1.84 -16.93 11.53
CA VAL A 89 1.78 -15.47 11.52
C VAL A 89 1.57 -15.01 10.09
N ILE A 90 0.50 -14.30 9.86
CA ILE A 90 0.18 -13.64 8.60
C ILE A 90 0.64 -12.18 8.73
N LEU A 91 1.59 -11.79 7.89
CA LEU A 91 2.06 -10.40 7.74
C LEU A 91 1.38 -9.81 6.52
N ASP A 92 0.29 -9.07 6.75
CA ASP A 92 -0.39 -8.40 5.64
C ASP A 92 0.31 -7.10 5.24
N GLU A 93 0.21 -6.77 3.95
CA GLU A 93 0.85 -5.60 3.35
C GLU A 93 2.37 -5.53 3.62
N VAL A 94 3.05 -6.67 3.48
CA VAL A 94 4.49 -6.81 3.81
C VAL A 94 5.40 -5.85 3.02
N HIS A 95 4.89 -5.19 1.97
CA HIS A 95 5.62 -4.14 1.26
C HIS A 95 5.97 -2.91 2.14
N TYR A 96 5.29 -2.73 3.29
CA TYR A 96 5.69 -1.75 4.30
C TYR A 96 7.09 -2.00 4.88
N LEU A 97 7.67 -3.16 4.65
CA LEU A 97 9.06 -3.44 5.00
C LEU A 97 10.06 -2.50 4.27
N ALA A 98 9.69 -2.00 3.09
CA ALA A 98 10.45 -0.98 2.37
C ALA A 98 10.25 0.45 2.91
N ASP A 99 9.31 0.66 3.83
CA ASP A 99 9.08 1.97 4.46
C ASP A 99 10.18 2.29 5.46
N ARG A 100 10.77 3.50 5.34
CA ARG A 100 11.91 3.94 6.16
C ARG A 100 11.62 3.93 7.67
N PHE A 101 10.38 4.20 8.07
CA PHE A 101 10.00 4.34 9.49
C PHE A 101 9.40 3.06 10.06
N ARG A 102 8.65 2.33 9.25
CA ARG A 102 7.92 1.13 9.67
C ARG A 102 8.66 -0.16 9.35
N GLY A 103 9.49 -0.17 8.31
CA GLY A 103 10.24 -1.35 7.88
C GLY A 103 10.96 -2.07 9.02
N PRO A 104 11.68 -1.37 9.90
CA PRO A 104 12.37 -1.99 11.04
C PRO A 104 11.46 -2.84 11.93
N VAL A 105 10.19 -2.46 12.10
CA VAL A 105 9.22 -3.22 12.90
C VAL A 105 8.95 -4.60 12.30
N TRP A 106 8.79 -4.68 10.96
CA TRP A 106 8.62 -5.96 10.24
C TRP A 106 9.87 -6.82 10.30
N GLU A 107 11.05 -6.21 10.12
CA GLU A 107 12.32 -6.91 10.24
C GLU A 107 12.47 -7.53 11.62
N GLU A 108 12.25 -6.77 12.68
CA GLU A 108 12.32 -7.25 14.07
C GLU A 108 11.36 -8.41 14.31
N VAL A 109 10.10 -8.30 13.84
CA VAL A 109 9.13 -9.39 13.96
C VAL A 109 9.62 -10.65 13.25
N ILE A 110 10.07 -10.54 11.99
CA ILE A 110 10.54 -11.69 11.22
C ILE A 110 11.76 -12.36 11.86
N ILE A 111 12.70 -11.59 12.42
CA ILE A 111 13.90 -12.08 13.06
C ILE A 111 13.60 -12.78 14.41
N HIS A 112 12.72 -12.16 15.22
CA HIS A 112 12.47 -12.63 16.59
C HIS A 112 11.38 -13.70 16.70
N LEU A 113 10.56 -13.90 15.69
CA LEU A 113 9.58 -14.99 15.70
C LEU A 113 10.28 -16.36 15.87
N PRO A 114 9.79 -17.22 16.77
CA PRO A 114 10.33 -18.58 16.95
C PRO A 114 10.36 -19.35 15.63
N ARG A 115 11.37 -20.18 15.41
CA ARG A 115 11.58 -20.89 14.14
C ARG A 115 10.44 -21.84 13.78
N GLN A 116 9.74 -22.38 14.77
CA GLN A 116 8.58 -23.25 14.57
C GLN A 116 7.32 -22.52 14.09
N VAL A 117 7.32 -21.20 14.07
CA VAL A 117 6.21 -20.38 13.57
C VAL A 117 6.36 -20.17 12.07
N SER A 118 5.37 -20.61 11.31
CA SER A 118 5.30 -20.36 9.86
C SER A 118 4.88 -18.91 9.60
N VAL A 119 5.66 -18.20 8.79
CA VAL A 119 5.38 -16.82 8.39
C VAL A 119 4.79 -16.79 6.99
N ILE A 120 3.66 -16.14 6.81
CA ILE A 120 2.96 -15.95 5.54
C ILE A 120 2.94 -14.46 5.23
N GLY A 121 3.76 -14.02 4.27
CA GLY A 121 3.77 -12.63 3.81
C GLY A 121 2.80 -12.41 2.66
N LEU A 122 1.91 -11.41 2.81
CA LEU A 122 1.00 -10.98 1.75
C LEU A 122 1.39 -9.57 1.30
N SER A 123 1.57 -9.40 -0.01
CA SER A 123 1.97 -8.10 -0.58
C SER A 123 1.20 -7.78 -1.85
N ALA A 124 0.95 -6.50 -2.11
CA ALA A 124 0.37 -6.04 -3.36
C ALA A 124 1.45 -5.93 -4.46
N THR A 125 2.50 -5.18 -4.20
CA THR A 125 3.62 -4.94 -5.15
C THR A 125 4.90 -4.77 -4.35
N VAL A 126 5.97 -5.45 -4.76
CA VAL A 126 7.33 -5.26 -4.23
C VAL A 126 8.25 -5.05 -5.42
N SER A 127 8.98 -3.94 -5.42
CA SER A 127 9.91 -3.60 -6.52
C SER A 127 11.14 -4.51 -6.56
N ASN A 128 11.55 -5.07 -5.41
CA ASN A 128 12.73 -5.95 -5.26
C ASN A 128 12.33 -7.26 -4.58
N VAL A 129 11.41 -7.99 -5.19
CA VAL A 129 10.84 -9.20 -4.58
C VAL A 129 11.86 -10.32 -4.39
N GLU A 130 12.87 -10.40 -5.26
CA GLU A 130 13.93 -11.42 -5.21
C GLU A 130 14.90 -11.15 -4.05
N ASP A 131 15.35 -9.91 -3.86
CA ASP A 131 16.20 -9.51 -2.73
C ASP A 131 15.49 -9.74 -1.41
N PHE A 132 14.21 -9.38 -1.35
CA PHE A 132 13.37 -9.60 -0.20
C PHE A 132 13.22 -11.09 0.14
N SER A 133 12.93 -11.91 -0.86
CA SER A 133 12.82 -13.36 -0.69
C SER A 133 14.13 -13.99 -0.23
N SER A 134 15.26 -13.55 -0.78
CA SER A 134 16.59 -13.99 -0.39
C SER A 134 16.92 -13.64 1.05
N TRP A 135 16.59 -12.42 1.48
CA TRP A 135 16.74 -11.99 2.85
C TRP A 135 15.89 -12.84 3.82
N ILE A 136 14.60 -13.01 3.54
CA ILE A 136 13.73 -13.86 4.38
C ILE A 136 14.30 -15.29 4.46
N SER A 137 14.75 -15.85 3.35
CA SER A 137 15.34 -17.19 3.31
C SER A 137 16.59 -17.29 4.19
N SER A 138 17.40 -16.24 4.24
CA SER A 138 18.60 -16.21 5.10
C SER A 138 18.24 -16.19 6.59
N VAL A 139 17.14 -15.54 6.97
CA VAL A 139 16.69 -15.39 8.36
C VAL A 139 15.85 -16.58 8.82
N ARG A 140 14.92 -17.04 7.97
CA ARG A 140 13.89 -18.04 8.33
C ARG A 140 14.16 -19.44 7.79
N GLY A 141 15.07 -19.60 6.83
CA GLY A 141 15.31 -20.85 6.13
C GLY A 141 14.44 -20.99 4.89
N ASP A 142 13.95 -22.18 4.60
CA ASP A 142 13.21 -22.50 3.39
C ASP A 142 11.99 -21.57 3.22
N THR A 143 12.08 -20.68 2.22
CA THR A 143 11.06 -19.67 1.91
C THR A 143 10.60 -19.85 0.47
N LYS A 144 9.31 -19.98 0.26
CA LYS A 144 8.71 -20.10 -1.06
C LYS A 144 8.11 -18.78 -1.50
N LEU A 145 8.66 -18.21 -2.57
CA LEU A 145 8.13 -17.03 -3.23
C LEU A 145 7.09 -17.44 -4.28
N VAL A 146 5.90 -16.81 -4.23
CA VAL A 146 4.85 -16.95 -5.25
C VAL A 146 4.55 -15.57 -5.83
N VAL A 147 4.79 -15.38 -7.11
CA VAL A 147 4.52 -14.13 -7.83
C VAL A 147 3.42 -14.36 -8.87
N SER A 148 2.46 -13.44 -8.93
CA SER A 148 1.44 -13.41 -9.98
C SER A 148 1.27 -11.98 -10.48
N GLU A 149 1.51 -11.77 -11.75
CA GLU A 149 1.35 -10.46 -12.41
C GLU A 149 -0.07 -10.25 -12.97
N ARG A 150 -0.88 -11.30 -12.97
CA ARG A 150 -2.25 -11.23 -13.48
C ARG A 150 -3.11 -10.34 -12.59
N ARG A 151 -3.56 -9.22 -13.12
CA ARG A 151 -4.54 -8.34 -12.47
C ARG A 151 -5.95 -8.81 -12.81
N PRO A 152 -6.81 -9.08 -11.81
CA PRO A 152 -8.22 -9.45 -12.06
C PRO A 152 -9.02 -8.31 -12.68
N VAL A 153 -8.63 -7.05 -12.37
CA VAL A 153 -9.18 -5.83 -12.98
C VAL A 153 -8.04 -5.10 -13.67
N PRO A 154 -8.16 -4.79 -14.96
CA PRO A 154 -7.18 -3.98 -15.67
C PRO A 154 -6.95 -2.64 -14.97
N LEU A 155 -5.71 -2.17 -14.93
CA LEU A 155 -5.37 -0.84 -14.44
C LEU A 155 -5.10 0.06 -15.64
N GLU A 156 -6.06 0.94 -15.94
CA GLU A 156 -5.90 1.98 -16.94
C GLU A 156 -5.46 3.29 -16.27
N GLN A 157 -4.50 3.96 -16.89
CA GLN A 157 -3.97 5.22 -16.39
C GLN A 157 -4.39 6.37 -17.30
N HIS A 158 -4.93 7.42 -16.69
CA HIS A 158 -5.41 8.60 -17.40
C HIS A 158 -4.83 9.86 -16.76
N VAL A 159 -4.74 10.92 -17.54
CA VAL A 159 -4.34 12.25 -17.07
C VAL A 159 -5.52 13.19 -17.30
N LEU A 160 -5.92 13.87 -16.25
CA LEU A 160 -6.89 14.95 -16.34
C LEU A 160 -6.14 16.25 -16.66
N VAL A 161 -6.44 16.85 -17.80
CA VAL A 161 -5.78 18.05 -18.30
C VAL A 161 -6.78 19.20 -18.35
N GLN A 162 -6.44 20.33 -17.71
CA GLN A 162 -7.28 21.54 -17.70
C GLN A 162 -6.41 22.76 -17.97
N ALA A 163 -6.85 23.63 -18.87
CA ALA A 163 -6.08 24.81 -19.28
C ALA A 163 -6.16 25.97 -18.26
N ASP A 164 -7.32 26.14 -17.65
CA ASP A 164 -7.65 27.11 -16.59
C ASP A 164 -8.96 26.74 -15.91
N ASP A 165 -9.30 27.42 -14.82
CA ASP A 165 -10.49 27.14 -14.00
C ASP A 165 -11.82 27.30 -14.74
N HIS A 166 -11.82 27.88 -15.97
CA HIS A 166 -13.00 28.11 -16.78
C HIS A 166 -13.16 27.15 -17.96
N THR A 167 -12.13 26.31 -18.20
CA THR A 167 -12.17 25.27 -19.23
C THR A 167 -12.61 23.94 -18.66
N GLU A 168 -13.39 23.18 -19.40
CA GLU A 168 -13.74 21.82 -19.02
C GLU A 168 -12.48 20.93 -19.00
N PRO A 169 -12.32 20.10 -17.96
CA PRO A 169 -11.22 19.18 -17.89
C PRO A 169 -11.35 18.08 -18.96
N GLU A 170 -10.25 17.80 -19.65
CA GLU A 170 -10.13 16.73 -20.64
C GLU A 170 -9.42 15.52 -20.04
N LEU A 171 -10.05 14.34 -20.09
CA LEU A 171 -9.46 13.09 -19.64
C LEU A 171 -8.76 12.41 -20.82
N LEU A 172 -7.46 12.24 -20.74
CA LEU A 172 -6.62 11.62 -21.77
C LEU A 172 -5.94 10.36 -21.24
N ASP A 173 -5.85 9.33 -22.08
CA ASP A 173 -5.04 8.15 -21.76
C ASP A 173 -3.56 8.55 -21.57
N LEU A 174 -2.93 8.07 -20.51
CA LEU A 174 -1.50 8.28 -20.29
C LEU A 174 -0.66 7.53 -21.33
N TYR A 175 -1.08 6.32 -21.67
CA TYR A 175 -0.38 5.46 -22.64
C TYR A 175 -1.18 5.25 -23.91
N ARG A 176 -0.49 4.92 -24.98
CA ARG A 176 -1.12 4.54 -26.24
C ARG A 176 -1.85 3.21 -26.08
N ARG A 177 -2.99 3.07 -26.78
CA ARG A 177 -3.67 1.78 -26.91
C ARG A 177 -3.12 1.01 -28.09
N ASP A 178 -3.03 -0.30 -27.96
CA ASP A 178 -2.72 -1.21 -29.05
C ASP A 178 -3.97 -1.50 -29.94
N ALA A 179 -3.82 -2.42 -30.88
CA ALA A 179 -4.91 -2.81 -31.78
C ALA A 179 -6.06 -3.55 -31.07
N GLN A 180 -5.80 -4.08 -29.87
CA GLN A 180 -6.78 -4.76 -29.00
C GLN A 180 -7.48 -3.79 -28.03
N GLY A 181 -7.06 -2.51 -28.00
CA GLY A 181 -7.60 -1.47 -27.13
C GLY A 181 -6.93 -1.42 -25.74
N GLU A 182 -5.93 -2.25 -25.46
CA GLU A 182 -5.21 -2.29 -24.20
C GLU A 182 -4.14 -1.20 -24.14
N GLN A 183 -3.92 -0.62 -22.96
CA GLN A 183 -2.86 0.38 -22.76
C GLN A 183 -1.48 -0.28 -22.84
N THR A 184 -0.59 0.30 -23.64
CA THR A 184 0.81 -0.09 -23.76
C THR A 184 1.68 0.62 -22.71
N THR A 185 3.00 0.48 -22.78
CA THR A 185 3.97 1.25 -21.97
C THR A 185 4.46 2.53 -22.65
N LYS A 186 4.00 2.83 -23.87
CA LYS A 186 4.41 4.02 -24.64
C LYS A 186 3.46 5.17 -24.36
N LEU A 187 4.02 6.33 -24.04
CA LEU A 187 3.24 7.54 -23.80
C LEU A 187 2.33 7.89 -25.01
N ASN A 188 1.17 8.43 -24.69
CA ASN A 188 0.19 8.87 -25.67
C ASN A 188 0.66 10.18 -26.33
N ALA A 189 0.89 10.14 -27.64
CA ALA A 189 1.33 11.32 -28.40
C ALA A 189 0.34 12.49 -28.28
N ARG A 190 -0.98 12.21 -28.29
CA ARG A 190 -2.02 13.24 -28.11
C ARG A 190 -1.90 13.96 -26.77
N LEU A 191 -1.56 13.24 -25.69
CA LEU A 191 -1.31 13.84 -24.38
C LEU A 191 -0.08 14.76 -24.42
N ILE A 192 1.01 14.32 -25.05
CA ILE A 192 2.24 15.11 -25.19
C ILE A 192 1.95 16.40 -25.96
N ASP A 193 1.30 16.29 -27.12
CA ASP A 193 0.94 17.46 -27.94
C ASP A 193 0.03 18.43 -27.18
N ARG A 194 -0.89 17.91 -26.36
CA ARG A 194 -1.80 18.73 -25.55
C ARG A 194 -1.05 19.48 -24.45
N LEU A 195 -0.14 18.85 -23.76
CA LEU A 195 0.69 19.47 -22.73
C LEU A 195 1.58 20.56 -23.34
N ASP A 196 2.22 20.30 -24.47
CA ASP A 196 3.02 21.29 -25.21
C ASP A 196 2.20 22.52 -25.63
N GLN A 197 0.97 22.32 -26.06
CA GLN A 197 0.05 23.41 -26.39
C GLN A 197 -0.27 24.28 -25.16
N LEU A 198 -0.53 23.66 -24.01
CA LEU A 198 -0.81 24.35 -22.75
C LEU A 198 0.40 25.14 -22.26
N ASP A 199 1.60 24.56 -22.33
CA ASP A 199 2.83 25.25 -21.97
C ASP A 199 3.07 26.49 -22.83
N ARG A 200 2.85 26.38 -24.15
CA ARG A 200 2.97 27.53 -25.07
C ARG A 200 1.92 28.61 -24.77
N GLN A 201 0.69 28.21 -24.39
CA GLN A 201 -0.36 29.16 -24.01
C GLN A 201 -0.02 29.87 -22.68
N ALA A 202 0.46 29.13 -21.69
CA ALA A 202 0.91 29.68 -20.41
C ALA A 202 2.08 30.65 -20.58
N ALA A 203 3.06 30.30 -21.41
CA ALA A 203 4.20 31.18 -21.71
C ALA A 203 3.75 32.51 -22.39
N ARG A 204 2.79 32.44 -23.31
CA ARG A 204 2.23 33.67 -23.95
C ARG A 204 1.48 34.54 -22.95
N ARG A 205 0.70 33.97 -22.03
CA ARG A 205 -0.01 34.72 -20.97
C ARG A 205 0.98 35.46 -20.05
N ARG A 206 2.04 34.78 -19.60
CA ARG A 206 3.11 35.39 -18.78
C ARG A 206 3.85 36.51 -19.50
N GLY A 207 4.10 36.37 -20.81
CA GLY A 207 4.73 37.40 -21.64
C GLY A 207 3.88 38.68 -21.78
N THR A 208 2.55 38.53 -21.87
CA THR A 208 1.62 39.65 -21.96
C THR A 208 1.41 40.37 -20.62
N GLU A 209 1.45 39.68 -19.50
CA GLU A 209 1.40 40.31 -18.17
C GLU A 209 2.64 41.11 -17.86
N ASN A 210 3.82 40.59 -18.22
CA ASN A 210 5.09 41.29 -18.01
C ASN A 210 5.25 42.56 -18.90
N SER A 211 4.66 42.56 -20.08
CA SER A 211 4.61 43.74 -20.96
C SER A 211 3.66 44.84 -20.47
N ARG A 212 2.53 44.45 -19.85
CA ARG A 212 1.57 45.40 -19.26
C ARG A 212 2.06 46.02 -17.97
N SER A 213 2.90 45.33 -17.17
CA SER A 213 3.50 45.89 -15.97
C SER A 213 4.60 46.92 -16.27
N ARG A 214 5.33 46.78 -17.39
CA ARG A 214 6.36 47.74 -17.85
C ARG A 214 5.76 48.99 -18.49
N GLY A 215 4.53 48.98 -18.99
CA GLY A 215 3.88 50.15 -19.63
C GLY A 215 3.25 51.16 -18.66
N ARG A 216 3.13 50.90 -17.38
CA ARG A 216 2.54 51.77 -16.36
C ARG A 216 3.51 52.66 -15.59
N GLY A 217 4.79 52.71 -15.95
CA GLY A 217 5.88 53.36 -15.20
C GLY A 217 6.42 54.67 -15.80
N HIS A 218 5.71 55.42 -16.67
CA HIS A 218 6.19 56.72 -17.15
C HIS A 218 5.02 57.68 -17.40
N SER A 219 4.54 58.33 -16.35
CA SER A 219 3.97 59.67 -16.41
C SER A 219 4.32 60.40 -15.11
N ARG A 220 5.56 60.92 -15.06
CA ARG A 220 5.90 62.00 -14.12
C ARG A 220 5.32 63.28 -14.66
N GLY A 221 4.33 63.81 -13.94
CA GLY A 221 3.76 65.11 -14.17
C GLY A 221 4.83 66.19 -14.01
N HIS A 222 4.93 67.02 -15.02
CA HIS A 222 5.67 68.30 -15.01
C HIS A 222 4.79 69.28 -14.24
N VAL A 223 5.30 69.86 -13.15
CA VAL A 223 4.70 71.01 -12.45
C VAL A 223 5.40 72.22 -12.94
N PRO A 224 4.68 73.26 -13.54
CA PRO A 224 5.27 74.56 -13.81
C PRO A 224 5.30 75.42 -12.55
N ALA A 225 6.28 76.32 -12.52
CA ALA A 225 6.59 77.29 -11.48
C ALA A 225 5.50 78.26 -11.14
#